data_8fa8e9edfd915c6da4c299b9ba5184b2
#
_entry.id   8fa8e9edfd915c6da4c299b9ba5184b2
#
_cell.length_a   1.000
_cell.length_b   1.000
_cell.length_c   1.000
_cell.angle_alpha   90.00
_cell.angle_beta   90.00
_cell.angle_gamma   90.00
#
_symmetry.space_group_name_H-M   'P 1'
#
loop_
_entity.id
_entity.type
_entity.pdbx_description
1 polymer ?
#
loop_
_entity_poly.entity_id
_entity_poly.type
_entity_poly.pdbx_seq_one_letter_code
_entity_poly.pdbx_strand_id
1 'polypeptide(L)'
;MKNHNFYDNCMLCPRTCGAQRSKGKTGICGVTETLKVARAALHFWEEPCISGTKGSGAVFFSGCALHCVFCQNESIAQGTAGKEITPERLVEIFLELQEQGANNINLVTPGQYVPHIIRAVEQIGRASCRERVEISVVA
;
A
#
# COMPACT_ATOMS: atom_id res chain seq x y z
N MET A 1 -7.96 -26.85 -2.54
CA MET A 1 -6.95 -26.01 -1.83
C MET A 1 -7.69 -25.14 -0.82
N LYS A 2 -7.36 -25.22 0.48
CA LYS A 2 -8.02 -24.37 1.49
C LYS A 2 -7.61 -22.92 1.20
N ASN A 3 -8.58 -22.05 0.94
CA ASN A 3 -8.35 -20.61 0.83
C ASN A 3 -7.82 -20.13 2.19
N HIS A 4 -6.52 -20.03 2.31
CA HIS A 4 -5.88 -19.51 3.52
C HIS A 4 -6.01 -17.98 3.46
N ASN A 5 -6.90 -17.43 4.29
CA ASN A 5 -6.98 -15.99 4.44
C ASN A 5 -5.82 -15.53 5.34
N PHE A 6 -4.87 -14.80 4.78
CA PHE A 6 -3.69 -14.27 5.49
C PHE A 6 -4.04 -13.39 6.69
N TYR A 7 -5.28 -12.92 6.78
CA TYR A 7 -5.77 -12.06 7.84
C TYR A 7 -6.47 -12.78 9.00
N ASP A 8 -6.72 -14.09 8.90
CA ASP A 8 -7.35 -14.88 9.98
C ASP A 8 -6.43 -15.06 11.19
N ASN A 9 -5.13 -15.16 10.93
CA ASN A 9 -4.05 -15.20 11.91
C ASN A 9 -2.88 -14.44 11.31
N CYS A 10 -2.89 -13.11 11.43
CA CYS A 10 -2.03 -12.23 10.67
C CYS A 10 -0.55 -12.38 11.05
N MET A 11 0.24 -12.84 10.07
CA MET A 11 1.69 -13.03 10.15
C MET A 11 2.40 -12.26 9.01
N LEU A 12 1.77 -11.24 8.43
CA LEU A 12 2.24 -10.54 7.23
C LEU A 12 3.49 -9.67 7.44
N CYS A 13 3.79 -9.32 8.67
CA CYS A 13 4.94 -8.48 8.99
C CYS A 13 5.75 -9.08 10.15
N PRO A 14 6.99 -8.61 10.41
CA PRO A 14 7.85 -9.14 11.47
C PRO A 14 7.25 -9.09 12.89
N ARG A 15 6.18 -8.31 13.10
CA ARG A 15 5.47 -8.28 14.39
C ARG A 15 4.71 -9.58 14.68
N THR A 16 4.36 -10.38 13.68
CA THR A 16 3.70 -11.69 13.81
C THR A 16 2.60 -11.71 14.87
N CYS A 17 1.76 -10.67 14.90
CA CYS A 17 0.86 -10.40 16.02
C CYS A 17 -0.34 -11.36 16.11
N GLY A 18 -0.59 -12.21 15.11
CA GLY A 18 -1.67 -13.18 15.10
C GLY A 18 -3.08 -12.58 15.13
N ALA A 19 -3.24 -11.29 14.88
CA ALA A 19 -4.54 -10.63 14.95
C ALA A 19 -5.51 -11.21 13.92
N GLN A 20 -6.78 -11.40 14.33
CA GLN A 20 -7.86 -11.87 13.46
C GLN A 20 -8.46 -10.69 12.69
N ARG A 21 -7.68 -10.14 11.76
CA ARG A 21 -8.02 -8.93 11.01
C ARG A 21 -9.22 -9.14 10.09
N SER A 22 -9.43 -10.35 9.58
CA SER A 22 -10.61 -10.76 8.81
C SER A 22 -11.92 -10.67 9.61
N LYS A 23 -11.84 -10.71 10.94
CA LYS A 23 -13.00 -10.58 11.85
C LYS A 23 -13.13 -9.15 12.40
N GLY A 24 -12.55 -8.16 11.73
CA GLY A 24 -12.63 -6.76 12.14
C GLY A 24 -11.75 -6.39 13.33
N LYS A 25 -10.88 -7.29 13.82
CA LYS A 25 -9.89 -6.94 14.85
C LYS A 25 -8.69 -6.23 14.21
N THR A 26 -8.17 -5.23 14.89
CA THR A 26 -6.96 -4.53 14.45
C THR A 26 -5.71 -5.28 14.91
N GLY A 27 -4.69 -5.29 14.05
CA GLY A 27 -3.34 -5.74 14.44
C GLY A 27 -2.57 -4.64 15.17
N ILE A 28 -1.29 -4.90 15.50
CA ILE A 28 -0.36 -3.88 16.01
C ILE A 28 -0.27 -2.69 15.02
N CYS A 29 -0.43 -2.93 13.72
CA CYS A 29 -0.46 -1.90 12.69
C CYS A 29 -1.66 -0.94 12.77
N GLY A 30 -2.62 -1.13 13.66
CA GLY A 30 -3.78 -0.27 13.86
C GLY A 30 -4.92 -0.44 12.86
N VAL A 31 -4.86 -1.43 11.94
CA VAL A 31 -5.85 -1.61 10.88
C VAL A 31 -6.39 -3.03 10.79
N THR A 32 -7.58 -3.16 10.22
CA THR A 32 -8.25 -4.44 9.89
C THR A 32 -7.73 -4.97 8.53
N GLU A 33 -8.37 -6.01 7.98
CA GLU A 33 -8.05 -6.48 6.62
C GLU A 33 -8.50 -5.52 5.53
N THR A 34 -9.48 -4.63 5.82
CA THR A 34 -10.02 -3.70 4.84
C THR A 34 -8.92 -2.73 4.37
N LEU A 35 -8.70 -2.73 3.05
CA LEU A 35 -7.69 -1.89 2.43
C LEU A 35 -8.00 -0.40 2.63
N LYS A 36 -7.05 0.35 3.18
CA LYS A 36 -7.22 1.76 3.50
C LYS A 36 -6.04 2.57 2.98
N VAL A 37 -6.31 3.56 2.14
CA VAL A 37 -5.31 4.46 1.55
C VAL A 37 -5.54 5.87 2.06
N ALA A 38 -4.48 6.50 2.56
CA ALA A 38 -4.53 7.85 3.10
C ALA A 38 -4.28 8.91 2.02
N ARG A 39 -3.37 8.61 1.08
CA ARG A 39 -3.00 9.53 0.01
C ARG A 39 -2.48 8.75 -1.19
N ALA A 40 -2.80 9.25 -2.39
CA ALA A 40 -2.17 8.83 -3.64
C ALA A 40 -1.97 10.07 -4.49
N ALA A 41 -0.73 10.41 -4.85
CA ALA A 41 -0.39 11.58 -5.65
C ALA A 41 1.03 11.49 -6.21
N LEU A 42 1.31 12.27 -7.24
CA LEU A 42 2.70 12.50 -7.67
C LEU A 42 3.48 13.22 -6.57
N HIS A 43 4.70 12.76 -6.34
CA HIS A 43 5.66 13.34 -5.41
C HIS A 43 6.97 13.65 -6.14
N PHE A 44 7.44 14.89 -6.05
CA PHE A 44 8.56 15.40 -6.84
C PHE A 44 9.85 15.58 -6.01
N TRP A 45 9.77 15.36 -4.71
CA TRP A 45 10.84 15.63 -3.74
C TRP A 45 11.49 14.34 -3.21
N GLU A 46 11.34 13.24 -3.95
CA GLU A 46 12.15 12.05 -3.73
C GLU A 46 13.55 12.25 -4.33
N GLU A 47 14.46 11.33 -4.06
CA GLU A 47 15.79 11.31 -4.67
C GLU A 47 15.70 11.40 -6.21
N PRO A 48 16.60 12.13 -6.89
CA PRO A 48 16.53 12.32 -8.34
C PRO A 48 16.43 11.03 -9.15
N CYS A 49 17.04 9.95 -8.66
CA CYS A 49 16.96 8.62 -9.30
C CYS A 49 15.58 7.97 -9.17
N ILE A 50 14.74 8.40 -8.23
CA ILE A 50 13.39 7.88 -7.97
C ILE A 50 12.36 8.75 -8.69
N SER A 51 12.32 10.05 -8.39
CA SER A 51 11.29 10.95 -8.93
C SER A 51 11.60 11.48 -10.32
N GLY A 52 12.87 11.54 -10.72
CA GLY A 52 13.27 12.17 -11.98
C GLY A 52 12.65 13.56 -12.16
N THR A 53 12.23 13.87 -13.37
CA THR A 53 11.54 15.14 -13.70
C THR A 53 10.02 15.02 -13.67
N LYS A 54 9.49 13.80 -13.72
CA LYS A 54 8.04 13.51 -13.82
C LYS A 54 7.38 13.20 -12.47
N GLY A 55 8.18 12.96 -11.45
CA GLY A 55 7.71 12.60 -10.12
C GLY A 55 7.49 11.10 -9.92
N SER A 56 7.42 10.68 -8.67
CA SER A 56 7.07 9.34 -8.22
C SER A 56 5.59 9.29 -7.84
N GLY A 57 4.88 8.26 -8.25
CA GLY A 57 3.49 8.03 -7.83
C GLY A 57 3.44 7.46 -6.42
N ALA A 58 3.40 8.31 -5.39
CA ALA A 58 3.43 7.89 -4.00
C ALA A 58 2.03 7.48 -3.51
N VAL A 59 1.90 6.25 -3.00
CA VAL A 59 0.68 5.72 -2.40
C VAL A 59 0.93 5.40 -0.93
N PHE A 60 0.29 6.16 -0.04
CA PHE A 60 0.39 6.02 1.41
C PHE A 60 -0.73 5.13 1.93
N PHE A 61 -0.37 3.98 2.47
CA PHE A 61 -1.32 3.08 3.12
C PHE A 61 -1.49 3.44 4.59
N SER A 62 -2.72 3.34 5.08
CA SER A 62 -3.01 3.60 6.49
C SER A 62 -2.56 2.45 7.38
N GLY A 63 -2.08 2.80 8.57
CA GLY A 63 -1.53 1.85 9.53
C GLY A 63 -0.03 1.60 9.31
N CYS A 64 0.67 1.31 10.39
CA CYS A 64 2.10 1.01 10.36
C CYS A 64 2.49 0.13 11.55
N ALA A 65 3.26 -0.92 11.31
CA ALA A 65 3.72 -1.82 12.38
C ALA A 65 4.90 -1.26 13.19
N LEU A 66 5.55 -0.20 12.73
CA LEU A 66 6.74 0.37 13.39
C LEU A 66 6.39 1.33 14.52
N HIS A 67 5.40 2.21 14.34
CA HIS A 67 5.00 3.23 15.31
C HIS A 67 6.17 4.07 15.83
N CYS A 68 7.00 4.60 14.92
CA CYS A 68 8.13 5.45 15.27
C CYS A 68 7.67 6.68 16.03
N VAL A 69 8.33 6.99 17.17
CA VAL A 69 7.98 8.13 18.02
C VAL A 69 8.18 9.50 17.35
N PHE A 70 8.96 9.54 16.29
CA PHE A 70 9.26 10.74 15.49
C PHE A 70 8.60 10.68 14.11
N CYS A 71 7.52 9.91 13.94
CA CYS A 71 6.88 9.74 12.64
C CYS A 71 6.23 11.03 12.16
N GLN A 72 6.69 11.57 11.03
CA GLN A 72 6.07 12.75 10.40
C GLN A 72 4.67 12.48 9.83
N ASN A 73 4.32 11.20 9.62
CA ASN A 73 3.02 10.76 9.13
C ASN A 73 2.22 10.04 10.23
N GLU A 74 2.23 10.54 11.45
CA GLU A 74 1.66 9.87 12.62
C GLU A 74 0.20 9.46 12.43
N SER A 75 -0.67 10.35 11.95
CA SER A 75 -2.10 10.07 11.73
C SER A 75 -2.32 8.94 10.70
N ILE A 76 -1.46 8.84 9.68
CA ILE A 76 -1.46 7.74 8.72
C ILE A 76 -0.98 6.46 9.39
N ALA A 77 0.13 6.54 10.13
CA ALA A 77 0.73 5.40 10.80
C ALA A 77 -0.18 4.77 11.87
N GLN A 78 -0.99 5.57 12.55
CA GLN A 78 -1.99 5.10 13.52
C GLN A 78 -3.24 4.49 12.87
N GLY A 79 -3.38 4.56 11.53
CA GLY A 79 -4.55 4.05 10.83
C GLY A 79 -5.80 4.93 10.95
N THR A 80 -5.71 6.11 11.54
CA THR A 80 -6.83 7.04 11.72
C THR A 80 -7.17 7.81 10.46
N ALA A 81 -6.14 8.17 9.65
CA ALA A 81 -6.31 8.87 8.38
C ALA A 81 -6.56 7.89 7.22
N GLY A 82 -7.25 8.37 6.19
CA GLY A 82 -7.45 7.65 4.93
C GLY A 82 -8.87 7.14 4.73
N LYS A 83 -9.11 6.63 3.53
CA LYS A 83 -10.39 6.05 3.10
C LYS A 83 -10.23 4.56 2.80
N GLU A 84 -11.26 3.81 3.15
CA GLU A 84 -11.38 2.42 2.73
C GLU A 84 -11.65 2.36 1.24
N ILE A 85 -10.95 1.48 0.56
CA ILE A 85 -11.08 1.26 -0.89
C ILE A 85 -11.13 -0.24 -1.19
N THR A 86 -11.60 -0.57 -2.39
CA THR A 86 -11.54 -1.95 -2.89
C THR A 86 -10.20 -2.21 -3.58
N PRO A 87 -9.81 -3.50 -3.75
CA PRO A 87 -8.62 -3.83 -4.54
C PRO A 87 -8.69 -3.31 -5.98
N GLU A 88 -9.88 -3.29 -6.59
CA GLU A 88 -10.11 -2.75 -7.94
C GLU A 88 -9.81 -1.24 -7.97
N ARG A 89 -10.23 -0.50 -6.94
CA ARG A 89 -9.91 0.94 -6.83
C ARG A 89 -8.40 1.17 -6.68
N LEU A 90 -7.68 0.27 -6.03
CA LEU A 90 -6.21 0.35 -5.96
C LEU A 90 -5.57 0.20 -7.35
N VAL A 91 -6.08 -0.70 -8.18
CA VAL A 91 -5.66 -0.83 -9.59
C VAL A 91 -5.86 0.47 -10.35
N GLU A 92 -7.06 1.07 -10.22
CA GLU A 92 -7.36 2.35 -10.87
C GLU A 92 -6.40 3.46 -10.42
N ILE A 93 -6.10 3.55 -9.11
CA ILE A 93 -5.14 4.52 -8.57
C ILE A 93 -3.75 4.33 -9.21
N PHE A 94 -3.27 3.11 -9.35
CA PHE A 94 -1.97 2.86 -9.99
C PHE A 94 -1.97 3.29 -11.46
N LEU A 95 -3.04 2.99 -12.20
CA LEU A 95 -3.18 3.39 -13.60
C LEU A 95 -3.32 4.92 -13.74
N GLU A 96 -4.10 5.58 -12.87
CA GLU A 96 -4.22 7.05 -12.83
C GLU A 96 -2.86 7.73 -12.60
N LEU A 97 -2.03 7.21 -11.69
CA LEU A 97 -0.69 7.73 -11.46
C LEU A 97 0.24 7.51 -12.66
N GLN A 98 0.12 6.36 -13.33
CA GLN A 98 0.85 6.08 -14.56
C GLN A 98 0.44 7.02 -15.69
N GLU A 99 -0.86 7.28 -15.87
CA GLU A 99 -1.38 8.23 -16.86
C GLU A 99 -0.92 9.67 -16.59
N GLN A 100 -0.75 10.04 -15.32
CA GLN A 100 -0.16 11.32 -14.91
C GLN A 100 1.35 11.40 -15.21
N GLY A 101 1.96 10.33 -15.68
CA GLY A 101 3.35 10.26 -16.07
C GLY A 101 4.33 9.91 -14.95
N ALA A 102 3.85 9.29 -13.86
CA ALA A 102 4.73 8.82 -12.78
C ALA A 102 5.86 7.93 -13.33
N ASN A 103 7.10 8.18 -12.92
CA ASN A 103 8.25 7.33 -13.28
C ASN A 103 8.15 5.92 -12.68
N ASN A 104 7.57 5.83 -11.49
CA ASN A 104 7.36 4.59 -10.74
C ASN A 104 6.17 4.74 -9.80
N ILE A 105 5.74 3.64 -9.19
CA ILE A 105 4.78 3.66 -8.07
C ILE A 105 5.53 3.33 -6.78
N ASN A 106 5.52 4.27 -5.86
CA ASN A 106 6.16 4.16 -4.56
C ASN A 106 5.12 3.83 -3.49
N LEU A 107 5.24 2.65 -2.87
CA LEU A 107 4.31 2.16 -1.85
C LEU A 107 4.86 2.47 -0.46
N VAL A 108 4.19 3.36 0.26
CA VAL A 108 4.58 3.77 1.61
C VAL A 108 3.79 2.99 2.65
N THR A 109 4.48 2.28 3.53
CA THR A 109 3.94 1.37 4.56
C THR A 109 2.95 0.32 4.03
N PRO A 110 3.29 -0.50 3.03
CA PRO A 110 2.38 -1.45 2.38
C PRO A 110 2.23 -2.79 3.12
N GLY A 111 3.10 -3.10 4.08
CA GLY A 111 3.29 -4.44 4.65
C GLY A 111 2.01 -5.11 5.16
N GLN A 112 1.09 -4.35 5.73
CA GLN A 112 -0.18 -4.85 6.27
C GLN A 112 -1.20 -5.21 5.18
N TYR A 113 -0.95 -4.83 3.92
CA TYR A 113 -1.87 -5.03 2.80
C TYR A 113 -1.26 -5.80 1.61
N VAL A 114 -0.12 -6.44 1.81
CA VAL A 114 0.58 -7.21 0.75
C VAL A 114 -0.34 -8.11 -0.07
N PRO A 115 -1.29 -8.89 0.50
CA PRO A 115 -2.18 -9.72 -0.31
C PRO A 115 -3.07 -8.93 -1.28
N HIS A 116 -3.54 -7.73 -0.89
CA HIS A 116 -4.32 -6.87 -1.77
C HIS A 116 -3.46 -6.26 -2.87
N ILE A 117 -2.24 -5.87 -2.53
CA ILE A 117 -1.28 -5.28 -3.47
C ILE A 117 -0.88 -6.31 -4.53
N ILE A 118 -0.58 -7.56 -4.14
CA ILE A 118 -0.27 -8.63 -5.09
C ILE A 118 -1.42 -8.80 -6.09
N ARG A 119 -2.66 -8.88 -5.62
CA ARG A 119 -3.83 -9.00 -6.50
C ARG A 119 -3.96 -7.81 -7.46
N ALA A 120 -3.74 -6.59 -6.98
CA ALA A 120 -3.79 -5.39 -7.80
C ALA A 120 -2.71 -5.42 -8.90
N VAL A 121 -1.48 -5.77 -8.55
CA VAL A 121 -0.35 -5.87 -9.50
C VAL A 121 -0.60 -6.98 -10.54
N GLU A 122 -1.12 -8.13 -10.14
CA GLU A 122 -1.49 -9.19 -11.06
C GLU A 122 -2.57 -8.76 -12.07
N GLN A 123 -3.54 -7.95 -11.65
CA GLN A 123 -4.55 -7.40 -12.54
C GLN A 123 -3.96 -6.42 -13.54
N ILE A 124 -3.06 -5.53 -13.12
CA ILE A 124 -2.35 -4.60 -14.00
C ILE A 124 -1.50 -5.38 -15.01
N GLY A 125 -0.72 -6.37 -14.56
CA GLY A 125 0.13 -7.18 -15.42
C GLY A 125 -0.65 -7.95 -16.50
N ARG A 126 -1.90 -8.31 -16.26
CA ARG A 126 -2.79 -8.93 -17.27
C ARG A 126 -3.39 -7.92 -18.23
N ALA A 127 -3.60 -6.68 -17.78
CA ALA A 127 -4.23 -5.63 -18.59
C ALA A 127 -3.24 -4.86 -19.46
N SER A 128 -1.97 -4.77 -19.06
CA SER A 128 -0.97 -3.96 -19.74
C SER A 128 0.25 -4.79 -20.17
N CYS A 129 0.17 -5.39 -21.36
CA CYS A 129 1.36 -5.88 -22.07
C CYS A 129 2.26 -4.76 -22.62
N ARG A 130 1.99 -3.49 -22.35
CA ARG A 130 2.60 -2.38 -23.08
C ARG A 130 3.57 -1.49 -22.31
N GLU A 131 3.58 -1.49 -20.99
CA GLU A 131 4.51 -0.64 -20.24
C GLU A 131 4.82 -1.22 -18.86
N ARG A 132 6.10 -1.32 -18.52
CA ARG A 132 6.53 -1.76 -17.18
C ARG A 132 6.30 -0.63 -16.19
N VAL A 133 5.44 -0.88 -15.21
CA VAL A 133 5.39 -0.08 -13.98
C VAL A 133 6.45 -0.63 -13.03
N GLU A 134 7.45 0.16 -12.71
CA GLU A 134 8.36 -0.17 -11.62
C GLU A 134 7.68 0.17 -10.29
N ILE A 135 7.57 -0.83 -9.42
CA ILE A 135 6.99 -0.67 -8.08
C ILE A 135 8.12 -0.75 -7.07
N SER A 136 8.33 0.34 -6.34
CA SER A 136 9.24 0.40 -5.22
C SER A 136 8.48 0.37 -3.90
N VAL A 137 9.02 -0.35 -2.92
CA VAL A 137 8.46 -0.45 -1.57
C VAL A 137 9.39 0.27 -0.61
N VAL A 138 8.85 1.28 0.07
CA VAL A 138 9.55 1.98 1.14
C VAL A 138 8.94 1.55 2.47
N ALA A 139 9.79 1.04 3.35
CA ALA A 139 9.42 0.62 4.70
C ALA A 139 9.30 1.81 5.65
#